data_dcd5b31b8cd666b480c268711af6f422
#
_entry.id   dcd5b31b8cd666b480c268711af6f422
#
_cell.length_a   1.000
_cell.length_b   1.000
_cell.length_c   1.000
_cell.angle_alpha   90.00
_cell.angle_beta   90.00
_cell.angle_gamma   90.00
#
_symmetry.space_group_name_H-M   'P 1'
#
loop_
_entity.id
_entity.type
_entity.pdbx_description
1 polymer ?
#
loop_
_entity_poly.entity_id
_entity_poly.type
_entity_poly.pdbx_seq_one_letter_code
_entity_poly.pdbx_strand_id
1 'polypeptide(L)'
;MLTANMDAERRRIKSLLPKLSCGVKPSTHTTRRKRVVGGQPARVGDFPWQLALREDERFNCGGIYIGGCWVLTAAHCVRASKIHRYQIWVSLIDWISFNREITVQGVNKIIVHENYNGATFQNDIALIEMKKRRNQKECVLPTTVPACVPWSPHLFQPNHKCIISGWGRERDNQKVFSLKWGEVHLIGNCSEFYPGRYYEKEMVCAGTEDGSIDACKGDSGGPLVCQDANNVTYIWGIVSWGDNCGNPNFPGVYTKVANYFDWISHHVGRSLISQYNV
;
A
#
# COMPACT_ATOMS: atom_id res chain seq x y z
N MET A 1 42.09 19.31 -4.72
CA MET A 1 42.23 18.30 -3.65
C MET A 1 41.01 18.18 -2.73
N LEU A 2 40.28 19.25 -2.40
CA LEU A 2 39.11 19.21 -1.51
C LEU A 2 37.88 18.45 -2.11
N THR A 3 37.61 18.58 -3.40
CA THR A 3 36.49 17.92 -4.08
C THR A 3 36.61 16.39 -4.15
N ALA A 4 37.83 15.89 -4.39
CA ALA A 4 38.11 14.44 -4.45
C ALA A 4 37.95 13.76 -3.08
N ASN A 5 38.20 14.48 -1.99
CA ASN A 5 38.03 13.96 -0.62
C ASN A 5 36.54 13.88 -0.23
N MET A 6 35.73 14.86 -0.66
CA MET A 6 34.27 14.85 -0.43
C MET A 6 33.57 13.73 -1.20
N ASP A 7 34.02 13.40 -2.42
CA ASP A 7 33.45 12.31 -3.20
C ASP A 7 33.85 10.94 -2.65
N ALA A 8 35.08 10.80 -2.12
CA ALA A 8 35.50 9.60 -1.43
C ALA A 8 34.74 9.37 -0.13
N GLU A 9 34.48 10.43 0.63
CA GLU A 9 33.71 10.39 1.86
C GLU A 9 32.21 10.09 1.61
N ARG A 10 31.62 10.69 0.57
CA ARG A 10 30.26 10.35 0.11
C ARG A 10 30.14 8.89 -0.32
N ARG A 11 31.14 8.33 -1.04
CA ARG A 11 31.19 6.91 -1.42
C ARG A 11 31.30 6.01 -0.20
N ARG A 12 32.10 6.40 0.80
CA ARG A 12 32.27 5.66 2.07
C ARG A 12 30.99 5.68 2.89
N ILE A 13 30.30 6.82 3.00
CA ILE A 13 29.01 6.94 3.67
C ILE A 13 27.97 6.09 2.95
N LYS A 14 27.91 6.14 1.61
CA LYS A 14 26.98 5.34 0.81
C LYS A 14 27.22 3.82 0.95
N SER A 15 28.46 3.37 1.20
CA SER A 15 28.78 1.96 1.44
C SER A 15 28.49 1.48 2.86
N LEU A 16 28.34 2.43 3.81
CA LEU A 16 27.99 2.16 5.21
C LEU A 16 26.49 2.25 5.49
N LEU A 17 25.70 2.83 4.55
CA LEU A 17 24.25 2.80 4.67
C LEU A 17 23.78 1.37 4.42
N PRO A 18 23.03 0.76 5.35
CA PRO A 18 22.43 -0.53 5.11
C PRO A 18 21.60 -0.46 3.83
N LYS A 19 21.70 -1.48 2.98
CA LYS A 19 20.86 -1.56 1.76
C LYS A 19 19.41 -1.48 2.19
N LEU A 20 18.67 -0.50 1.65
CA LEU A 20 17.22 -0.44 1.78
C LEU A 20 16.64 -1.82 1.45
N SER A 21 16.01 -2.43 2.41
CA SER A 21 15.40 -3.75 2.26
C SER A 21 13.89 -3.66 1.97
N CYS A 22 13.34 -2.44 1.84
CA CYS A 22 11.96 -2.19 1.41
C CYS A 22 11.91 -1.44 0.08
N GLY A 23 10.76 -1.51 -0.58
CA GLY A 23 10.43 -0.67 -1.74
C GLY A 23 11.18 -0.96 -3.03
N VAL A 24 12.12 -1.90 -3.03
CA VAL A 24 12.94 -2.22 -4.20
C VAL A 24 12.50 -3.57 -4.76
N LYS A 25 11.92 -3.55 -5.96
CA LYS A 25 11.52 -4.79 -6.65
C LYS A 25 12.78 -5.56 -7.10
N PRO A 26 12.77 -6.90 -7.00
CA PRO A 26 13.79 -7.70 -7.66
C PRO A 26 13.82 -7.37 -9.15
N SER A 27 15.03 -7.26 -9.73
CA SER A 27 15.18 -6.95 -11.16
C SER A 27 14.63 -8.10 -12.01
N THR A 28 13.39 -8.02 -12.40
CA THR A 28 12.84 -8.83 -13.48
C THR A 28 12.90 -7.98 -14.75
N HIS A 29 13.43 -8.54 -15.84
CA HIS A 29 13.46 -7.88 -17.14
C HIS A 29 12.04 -7.51 -17.58
N THR A 30 11.65 -6.25 -17.36
CA THR A 30 10.36 -5.73 -17.80
C THR A 30 10.51 -4.97 -19.10
N THR A 31 10.06 -5.57 -20.18
CA THR A 31 9.75 -4.82 -21.42
C THR A 31 8.55 -3.92 -21.13
N ARG A 32 8.80 -2.61 -21.19
CA ARG A 32 7.76 -1.57 -21.15
C ARG A 32 6.72 -1.80 -22.25
N ARG A 33 5.47 -2.01 -21.89
CA ARG A 33 4.33 -1.81 -22.79
C ARG A 33 3.37 -0.81 -22.17
N LYS A 34 3.22 0.33 -22.88
CA LYS A 34 2.18 1.34 -22.63
C LYS A 34 0.84 0.83 -23.17
N ARG A 35 -0.22 0.88 -22.36
CA ARG A 35 -1.61 1.22 -22.73
C ARG A 35 -2.54 0.97 -21.55
N VAL A 36 -3.38 1.97 -21.25
CA VAL A 36 -4.38 1.94 -20.19
C VAL A 36 -5.70 2.51 -20.69
N VAL A 37 -6.79 1.79 -20.47
CA VAL A 37 -8.11 2.32 -20.07
C VAL A 37 -8.65 1.32 -19.06
N GLY A 38 -9.00 1.77 -17.84
CA GLY A 38 -9.58 0.93 -16.80
C GLY A 38 -8.61 0.01 -16.02
N GLY A 39 -7.30 0.37 -15.92
CA GLY A 39 -6.27 -0.42 -15.24
C GLY A 39 -5.66 -1.54 -16.09
N GLN A 40 -4.44 -1.95 -15.76
CA GLN A 40 -3.72 -3.04 -16.44
C GLN A 40 -3.66 -4.29 -15.57
N PRO A 41 -3.72 -5.50 -16.16
CA PRO A 41 -3.44 -6.72 -15.41
C PRO A 41 -2.02 -6.70 -14.86
N ALA A 42 -1.87 -7.01 -13.58
CA ALA A 42 -0.58 -7.21 -12.93
C ALA A 42 -0.01 -8.59 -13.26
N ARG A 43 1.32 -8.68 -13.30
CA ARG A 43 2.05 -9.94 -13.40
C ARG A 43 2.58 -10.35 -12.02
N VAL A 44 2.95 -11.61 -11.88
CA VAL A 44 3.64 -12.10 -10.69
C VAL A 44 4.90 -11.24 -10.46
N GLY A 45 5.03 -10.71 -9.24
CA GLY A 45 6.17 -9.86 -8.84
C GLY A 45 6.04 -8.37 -9.16
N ASP A 46 5.01 -7.91 -9.88
CA ASP A 46 4.82 -6.48 -10.15
C ASP A 46 4.53 -5.67 -8.88
N PHE A 47 3.79 -6.27 -7.94
CA PHE A 47 3.42 -5.65 -6.65
C PHE A 47 3.70 -6.60 -5.49
N PRO A 48 4.99 -6.82 -5.12
CA PRO A 48 5.36 -7.84 -4.14
C PRO A 48 4.91 -7.53 -2.71
N TRP A 49 4.42 -6.33 -2.45
CA TRP A 49 3.81 -5.90 -1.19
C TRP A 49 2.30 -6.01 -1.16
N GLN A 50 1.64 -6.33 -2.30
CA GLN A 50 0.19 -6.46 -2.37
C GLN A 50 -0.28 -7.74 -1.68
N LEU A 51 -1.24 -7.59 -0.76
CA LEU A 51 -1.87 -8.69 -0.06
C LEU A 51 -3.39 -8.63 -0.24
N ALA A 52 -4.04 -9.79 -0.14
CA ALA A 52 -5.49 -9.87 -0.11
C ALA A 52 -5.96 -10.29 1.29
N LEU A 53 -6.88 -9.51 1.86
CA LEU A 53 -7.55 -9.81 3.11
C LEU A 53 -8.89 -10.50 2.82
N ARG A 54 -9.12 -11.66 3.42
CA ARG A 54 -10.40 -12.37 3.37
C ARG A 54 -11.06 -12.37 4.73
N GLU A 55 -12.38 -12.24 4.75
CA GLU A 55 -13.24 -12.47 5.92
C GLU A 55 -14.23 -13.58 5.56
N ASP A 56 -14.33 -14.62 6.38
CA ASP A 56 -15.20 -15.80 6.17
C ASP A 56 -15.07 -16.35 4.75
N GLU A 57 -13.83 -16.59 4.32
CA GLU A 57 -13.48 -17.15 3.01
C GLU A 57 -13.87 -16.30 1.78
N ARG A 58 -14.36 -15.07 2.00
CA ARG A 58 -14.67 -14.12 0.93
C ARG A 58 -13.64 -13.01 0.89
N PHE A 59 -13.31 -12.55 -0.31
CA PHE A 59 -12.48 -11.36 -0.46
C PHE A 59 -13.18 -10.16 0.20
N ASN A 60 -12.44 -9.47 1.05
CA ASN A 60 -12.94 -8.33 1.82
C ASN A 60 -12.24 -7.04 1.40
N CYS A 61 -10.91 -7.03 1.50
CA CYS A 61 -10.09 -5.83 1.30
C CYS A 61 -8.71 -6.18 0.75
N GLY A 62 -7.97 -5.18 0.33
CA GLY A 62 -6.53 -5.24 0.14
C GLY A 62 -5.77 -5.11 1.45
N GLY A 63 -4.47 -5.37 1.39
CA GLY A 63 -3.51 -5.12 2.45
C GLY A 63 -2.14 -4.89 1.88
N ILE A 64 -1.23 -4.33 2.67
CA ILE A 64 0.09 -3.90 2.26
C ILE A 64 1.12 -4.50 3.20
N TYR A 65 2.06 -5.28 2.67
CA TYR A 65 3.15 -5.84 3.46
C TYR A 65 4.18 -4.77 3.80
N ILE A 66 4.51 -4.62 5.09
CA ILE A 66 5.47 -3.64 5.60
C ILE A 66 6.69 -4.26 6.27
N GLY A 67 6.83 -5.58 6.23
CA GLY A 67 7.96 -6.33 6.78
C GLY A 67 7.64 -7.18 8.01
N GLY A 68 8.52 -8.12 8.33
CA GLY A 68 8.32 -9.06 9.43
C GLY A 68 7.05 -9.90 9.26
N CYS A 69 6.10 -9.72 10.17
CA CYS A 69 4.77 -10.33 10.08
C CYS A 69 3.65 -9.29 9.97
N TRP A 70 3.96 -8.07 9.55
CA TRP A 70 3.04 -6.94 9.62
C TRP A 70 2.42 -6.56 8.28
N VAL A 71 1.14 -6.28 8.33
CA VAL A 71 0.31 -5.82 7.22
C VAL A 71 -0.37 -4.52 7.62
N LEU A 72 -0.35 -3.54 6.72
CA LEU A 72 -1.10 -2.31 6.82
C LEU A 72 -2.38 -2.43 6.00
N THR A 73 -3.51 -1.95 6.54
CA THR A 73 -4.81 -1.94 5.85
C THR A 73 -5.68 -0.81 6.39
N ALA A 74 -6.88 -0.62 5.85
CA ALA A 74 -7.85 0.33 6.36
C ALA A 74 -8.57 -0.20 7.63
N ALA A 75 -8.88 0.68 8.57
CA ALA A 75 -9.59 0.33 9.79
C ALA A 75 -10.99 -0.22 9.53
N HIS A 76 -11.70 0.33 8.53
CA HIS A 76 -13.04 -0.13 8.15
C HIS A 76 -13.07 -1.57 7.61
N CYS A 77 -11.92 -2.11 7.20
CA CYS A 77 -11.76 -3.47 6.70
C CYS A 77 -11.78 -4.54 7.80
N VAL A 78 -11.51 -4.17 9.05
CA VAL A 78 -11.22 -5.15 10.10
C VAL A 78 -11.94 -4.87 11.41
N ARG A 79 -12.15 -5.93 12.19
CA ARG A 79 -12.69 -5.87 13.54
C ARG A 79 -11.87 -6.78 14.44
N ALA A 80 -11.21 -6.20 15.45
CA ALA A 80 -10.35 -6.96 16.37
C ALA A 80 -11.10 -8.09 17.10
N SER A 81 -12.39 -7.93 17.39
CA SER A 81 -13.24 -8.95 18.00
C SER A 81 -13.50 -10.18 17.12
N LYS A 82 -13.22 -10.10 15.82
CA LYS A 82 -13.49 -11.15 14.82
C LYS A 82 -12.22 -11.72 14.18
N ILE A 83 -11.10 -11.66 14.91
CA ILE A 83 -9.76 -11.99 14.40
C ILE A 83 -9.70 -13.37 13.72
N HIS A 84 -10.43 -14.37 14.23
CA HIS A 84 -10.45 -15.74 13.70
C HIS A 84 -11.11 -15.88 12.33
N ARG A 85 -11.82 -14.85 11.86
CA ARG A 85 -12.51 -14.83 10.56
C ARG A 85 -11.61 -14.37 9.42
N TYR A 86 -10.43 -13.79 9.75
CA TYR A 86 -9.55 -13.20 8.76
C TYR A 86 -8.43 -14.13 8.34
N GLN A 87 -8.12 -14.07 7.04
CA GLN A 87 -6.98 -14.72 6.40
C GLN A 87 -6.27 -13.72 5.50
N ILE A 88 -4.93 -13.77 5.50
CA ILE A 88 -4.08 -13.00 4.60
C ILE A 88 -3.58 -13.92 3.49
N TRP A 89 -3.87 -13.56 2.26
CA TRP A 89 -3.38 -14.25 1.08
C TRP A 89 -2.24 -13.46 0.46
N VAL A 90 -1.11 -14.13 0.33
CA VAL A 90 0.16 -13.57 -0.15
C VAL A 90 0.45 -14.10 -1.54
N SER A 91 1.03 -13.27 -2.41
CA SER A 91 1.37 -13.60 -3.81
C SER A 91 0.17 -13.98 -4.69
N LEU A 92 -1.01 -13.54 -4.33
CA LEU A 92 -2.21 -13.74 -5.13
C LEU A 92 -2.21 -12.75 -6.30
N ILE A 93 -2.37 -13.25 -7.52
CA ILE A 93 -2.57 -12.44 -8.72
C ILE A 93 -3.97 -12.65 -9.28
N ASP A 94 -4.43 -13.89 -9.33
CA ASP A 94 -5.70 -14.25 -9.93
C ASP A 94 -6.49 -15.19 -9.03
N TRP A 95 -7.78 -14.89 -8.84
CA TRP A 95 -8.70 -15.67 -7.99
C TRP A 95 -9.14 -16.99 -8.63
N ILE A 96 -8.97 -17.12 -9.95
CA ILE A 96 -9.37 -18.31 -10.71
C ILE A 96 -8.16 -19.22 -10.92
N SER A 97 -7.01 -18.62 -11.25
CA SER A 97 -5.76 -19.33 -11.54
C SER A 97 -4.82 -19.30 -10.34
N PHE A 98 -4.92 -20.28 -9.47
CA PHE A 98 -4.02 -20.38 -8.32
C PHE A 98 -2.59 -20.72 -8.78
N ASN A 99 -1.62 -19.89 -8.45
CA ASN A 99 -0.21 -20.20 -8.64
C ASN A 99 0.34 -20.95 -7.39
N ARG A 100 1.48 -21.64 -7.57
CA ARG A 100 2.13 -22.42 -6.48
C ARG A 100 2.77 -21.52 -5.39
N GLU A 101 2.85 -20.24 -5.62
CA GLU A 101 3.48 -19.26 -4.71
C GLU A 101 2.48 -18.66 -3.71
N ILE A 102 1.18 -18.91 -3.90
CA ILE A 102 0.16 -18.42 -2.97
C ILE A 102 0.34 -19.07 -1.62
N THR A 103 0.46 -18.24 -0.59
CA THR A 103 0.43 -18.68 0.79
C THR A 103 -0.70 -18.02 1.55
N VAL A 104 -1.34 -18.78 2.43
CA VAL A 104 -2.41 -18.30 3.30
C VAL A 104 -1.91 -18.26 4.72
N GLN A 105 -2.02 -17.11 5.36
CA GLN A 105 -1.62 -16.86 6.73
C GLN A 105 -2.84 -16.52 7.59
N GLY A 106 -2.91 -17.10 8.78
CA GLY A 106 -3.87 -16.68 9.80
C GLY A 106 -3.45 -15.37 10.44
N VAL A 107 -4.38 -14.73 11.14
CA VAL A 107 -4.16 -13.48 11.86
C VAL A 107 -3.89 -13.75 13.33
N ASN A 108 -2.83 -13.13 13.87
CA ASN A 108 -2.45 -13.22 15.29
C ASN A 108 -3.01 -12.05 16.10
N LYS A 109 -2.95 -10.84 15.53
CA LYS A 109 -3.38 -9.61 16.20
C LYS A 109 -3.92 -8.61 15.18
N ILE A 110 -4.91 -7.84 15.56
CA ILE A 110 -5.42 -6.68 14.81
C ILE A 110 -5.38 -5.47 15.73
N ILE A 111 -4.78 -4.38 15.25
CA ILE A 111 -4.70 -3.10 15.94
C ILE A 111 -5.38 -2.08 15.04
N VAL A 112 -6.56 -1.64 15.43
CA VAL A 112 -7.27 -0.53 14.79
C VAL A 112 -6.80 0.77 15.46
N HIS A 113 -6.63 1.84 14.69
CA HIS A 113 -6.25 3.12 15.26
C HIS A 113 -7.30 3.57 16.28
N GLU A 114 -6.86 3.97 17.47
CA GLU A 114 -7.71 4.26 18.62
C GLU A 114 -8.71 5.40 18.40
N ASN A 115 -8.36 6.35 17.51
CA ASN A 115 -9.20 7.47 17.12
C ASN A 115 -9.90 7.24 15.77
N TYR A 116 -9.99 6.00 15.29
CA TYR A 116 -10.75 5.71 14.08
C TYR A 116 -12.22 6.10 14.23
N ASN A 117 -12.72 6.89 13.29
CA ASN A 117 -14.14 7.27 13.24
C ASN A 117 -14.80 6.73 11.98
N GLY A 118 -15.65 5.73 12.13
CA GLY A 118 -16.34 5.08 11.01
C GLY A 118 -17.38 5.94 10.29
N ALA A 119 -17.80 7.07 10.88
CA ALA A 119 -18.73 8.00 10.22
C ALA A 119 -18.02 8.99 9.28
N THR A 120 -16.80 9.38 9.61
CA THR A 120 -16.01 10.39 8.87
C THR A 120 -14.80 9.78 8.14
N PHE A 121 -14.48 8.52 8.38
CA PHE A 121 -13.28 7.83 7.93
C PHE A 121 -11.97 8.49 8.39
N GLN A 122 -12.01 9.32 9.44
CA GLN A 122 -10.80 9.83 10.07
C GLN A 122 -10.02 8.69 10.71
N ASN A 123 -8.69 8.73 10.59
CA ASN A 123 -7.78 7.70 11.10
C ASN A 123 -8.11 6.28 10.61
N ASP A 124 -8.50 6.16 9.33
CA ASP A 124 -8.86 4.88 8.71
C ASP A 124 -7.62 4.03 8.40
N ILE A 125 -6.98 3.55 9.46
CA ILE A 125 -5.75 2.75 9.42
C ILE A 125 -5.78 1.65 10.47
N ALA A 126 -5.30 0.47 10.10
CA ALA A 126 -5.14 -0.66 10.99
C ALA A 126 -3.88 -1.47 10.65
N LEU A 127 -3.32 -2.11 11.66
CA LEU A 127 -2.23 -3.08 11.56
C LEU A 127 -2.76 -4.48 11.83
N ILE A 128 -2.29 -5.43 11.04
CA ILE A 128 -2.53 -6.86 11.23
C ILE A 128 -1.19 -7.55 11.43
N GLU A 129 -1.05 -8.29 12.52
CA GLU A 129 0.04 -9.22 12.71
C GLU A 129 -0.37 -10.61 12.22
N MET A 130 0.35 -11.13 11.23
CA MET A 130 0.14 -12.50 10.73
C MET A 130 0.67 -13.53 11.72
N LYS A 131 0.05 -14.72 11.76
CA LYS A 131 0.55 -15.83 12.58
C LYS A 131 1.87 -16.35 12.02
N LYS A 132 2.90 -16.41 12.88
CA LYS A 132 4.15 -17.09 12.54
C LYS A 132 3.92 -18.59 12.44
N ARG A 133 4.46 -19.21 11.39
CA ARG A 133 4.57 -20.66 11.31
C ARG A 133 5.73 -21.14 12.20
N ARG A 134 5.59 -22.33 12.77
CA ARG A 134 6.63 -22.94 13.58
C ARG A 134 7.95 -23.00 12.77
N ASN A 135 9.05 -22.54 13.35
CA ASN A 135 10.40 -22.49 12.76
C ASN A 135 10.63 -21.50 11.59
N GLN A 136 9.73 -20.51 11.36
CA GLN A 136 9.98 -19.44 10.41
C GLN A 136 10.33 -18.14 11.12
N LYS A 137 11.36 -17.43 10.63
CA LYS A 137 11.72 -16.09 11.12
C LYS A 137 10.74 -15.04 10.61
N GLU A 138 10.27 -15.19 9.39
CA GLU A 138 9.35 -14.29 8.69
C GLU A 138 8.04 -14.99 8.33
N CYS A 139 6.99 -14.20 8.14
CA CYS A 139 5.64 -14.71 7.86
C CYS A 139 5.35 -14.90 6.36
N VAL A 140 6.25 -14.44 5.49
CA VAL A 140 6.03 -14.40 4.03
C VAL A 140 7.14 -15.11 3.28
N LEU A 141 6.91 -15.35 1.98
CA LEU A 141 7.89 -15.95 1.09
C LEU A 141 9.03 -14.98 0.78
N PRO A 142 10.23 -15.49 0.42
CA PRO A 142 11.36 -14.65 0.01
C PRO A 142 11.10 -13.76 -1.21
N THR A 143 10.09 -14.10 -2.03
CA THR A 143 9.65 -13.32 -3.20
C THR A 143 8.80 -12.10 -2.84
N THR A 144 8.34 -12.01 -1.59
CA THR A 144 7.53 -10.90 -1.09
C THR A 144 8.45 -9.81 -0.55
N VAL A 145 8.28 -8.59 -1.05
CA VAL A 145 9.08 -7.42 -0.64
C VAL A 145 8.18 -6.44 0.09
N PRO A 146 8.59 -5.92 1.25
CA PRO A 146 7.83 -4.87 1.92
C PRO A 146 7.90 -3.56 1.15
N ALA A 147 6.82 -2.80 1.11
CA ALA A 147 6.87 -1.40 0.73
C ALA A 147 7.38 -0.55 1.91
N CYS A 148 8.07 0.56 1.64
CA CYS A 148 8.60 1.43 2.68
C CYS A 148 7.49 2.25 3.33
N VAL A 149 7.56 2.41 4.64
CA VAL A 149 6.68 3.33 5.38
C VAL A 149 7.28 4.75 5.27
N PRO A 150 6.53 5.75 4.77
CA PRO A 150 7.06 7.09 4.61
C PRO A 150 7.25 7.76 5.98
N TRP A 151 8.42 8.34 6.18
CA TRP A 151 8.83 9.00 7.43
C TRP A 151 8.57 10.52 7.44
N SER A 152 8.15 11.09 6.31
CA SER A 152 7.84 12.52 6.17
C SER A 152 6.64 12.73 5.25
N PRO A 153 5.71 13.65 5.61
CA PRO A 153 4.57 14.02 4.76
C PRO A 153 4.96 14.89 3.55
N HIS A 154 6.25 15.23 3.39
CA HIS A 154 6.78 16.08 2.33
C HIS A 154 7.57 15.33 1.26
N LEU A 155 7.64 13.98 1.33
CA LEU A 155 8.37 13.17 0.36
C LEU A 155 7.83 13.33 -1.07
N PHE A 156 6.52 13.46 -1.20
CA PHE A 156 5.87 13.62 -2.50
C PHE A 156 4.94 14.84 -2.48
N GLN A 157 4.92 15.58 -3.59
CA GLN A 157 4.16 16.80 -3.77
C GLN A 157 2.92 16.56 -4.66
N PRO A 158 1.95 17.47 -4.72
CA PRO A 158 0.87 17.44 -5.69
C PRO A 158 1.40 17.22 -7.13
N ASN A 159 0.63 16.56 -7.96
CA ASN A 159 0.97 16.12 -9.32
C ASN A 159 2.03 15.01 -9.40
N HIS A 160 2.57 14.52 -8.26
CA HIS A 160 3.47 13.38 -8.29
C HIS A 160 2.72 12.14 -8.78
N LYS A 161 3.38 11.38 -9.67
CA LYS A 161 2.85 10.14 -10.23
C LYS A 161 2.99 9.00 -9.23
N CYS A 162 1.87 8.35 -8.92
CA CYS A 162 1.78 7.22 -8.01
C CYS A 162 1.04 6.05 -8.68
N ILE A 163 0.98 4.93 -8.03
CA ILE A 163 0.35 3.71 -8.54
C ILE A 163 -0.64 3.19 -7.50
N ILE A 164 -1.82 2.80 -7.97
CA ILE A 164 -2.80 2.02 -7.22
C ILE A 164 -2.85 0.60 -7.76
N SER A 165 -3.13 -0.38 -6.91
CA SER A 165 -3.32 -1.76 -7.31
C SER A 165 -4.36 -2.47 -6.43
N GLY A 166 -5.14 -3.37 -7.05
CA GLY A 166 -6.17 -4.10 -6.32
C GLY A 166 -7.04 -5.00 -7.20
N TRP A 167 -8.03 -5.63 -6.58
CA TRP A 167 -9.04 -6.48 -7.22
C TRP A 167 -10.44 -5.83 -7.18
N GLY A 168 -10.48 -4.51 -7.03
CA GLY A 168 -11.70 -3.73 -6.99
C GLY A 168 -12.50 -3.83 -8.28
N ARG A 169 -13.76 -3.41 -8.20
CA ARG A 169 -14.68 -3.44 -9.35
C ARG A 169 -14.28 -2.40 -10.39
N GLU A 170 -14.56 -2.71 -11.65
CA GLU A 170 -14.49 -1.73 -12.73
C GLU A 170 -15.72 -0.81 -12.73
N ARG A 171 -15.70 0.24 -13.57
CA ARG A 171 -16.78 1.25 -13.68
C ARG A 171 -18.17 0.63 -13.80
N ASP A 172 -18.30 -0.44 -14.56
CA ASP A 172 -19.57 -1.14 -14.79
C ASP A 172 -19.97 -2.06 -13.63
N ASN A 173 -19.37 -1.88 -12.44
CA ASN A 173 -19.57 -2.73 -11.27
C ASN A 173 -19.20 -4.20 -11.51
N GLN A 174 -18.42 -4.50 -12.55
CA GLN A 174 -17.96 -5.84 -12.87
C GLN A 174 -16.89 -6.30 -11.87
N LYS A 175 -16.98 -7.56 -11.46
CA LYS A 175 -15.97 -8.18 -10.59
C LYS A 175 -14.70 -8.42 -11.37
N VAL A 176 -13.57 -8.06 -10.77
CA VAL A 176 -12.25 -8.33 -11.29
C VAL A 176 -11.66 -9.54 -10.57
N PHE A 177 -11.15 -10.50 -11.32
CA PHE A 177 -10.55 -11.70 -10.76
C PHE A 177 -9.02 -11.64 -10.73
N SER A 178 -8.41 -10.91 -11.66
CA SER A 178 -6.96 -10.71 -11.72
C SER A 178 -6.59 -9.37 -11.12
N LEU A 179 -5.48 -9.32 -10.39
CA LEU A 179 -4.94 -8.08 -9.84
C LEU A 179 -4.72 -7.07 -10.97
N LYS A 180 -5.25 -5.86 -10.80
CA LYS A 180 -5.07 -4.74 -11.72
C LYS A 180 -4.30 -3.61 -11.06
N TRP A 181 -3.72 -2.73 -11.86
CA TRP A 181 -3.04 -1.54 -11.41
C TRP A 181 -3.24 -0.37 -12.37
N GLY A 182 -3.07 0.84 -11.87
CA GLY A 182 -3.15 2.05 -12.68
C GLY A 182 -2.28 3.17 -12.12
N GLU A 183 -1.90 4.10 -13.00
CA GLU A 183 -1.16 5.31 -12.64
C GLU A 183 -2.14 6.43 -12.30
N VAL A 184 -1.94 7.09 -11.18
CA VAL A 184 -2.71 8.24 -10.70
C VAL A 184 -1.77 9.37 -10.30
N HIS A 185 -2.29 10.59 -10.17
CA HIS A 185 -1.53 11.74 -9.70
C HIS A 185 -2.07 12.20 -8.34
N LEU A 186 -1.18 12.66 -7.46
CA LEU A 186 -1.56 13.27 -6.20
C LEU A 186 -2.25 14.60 -6.45
N ILE A 187 -3.34 14.88 -5.73
CA ILE A 187 -4.16 16.07 -5.88
C ILE A 187 -3.96 16.98 -4.66
N GLY A 188 -3.61 18.25 -4.91
CA GLY A 188 -3.31 19.21 -3.84
C GLY A 188 -4.53 19.81 -3.16
N ASN A 189 -5.57 20.13 -3.94
CA ASN A 189 -6.76 20.85 -3.46
C ASN A 189 -7.95 19.93 -3.24
N CYS A 190 -7.77 18.84 -2.52
CA CYS A 190 -8.80 17.82 -2.34
C CYS A 190 -10.02 18.32 -1.54
N SER A 191 -9.84 19.31 -0.68
CA SER A 191 -10.93 19.95 0.05
C SER A 191 -12.00 20.61 -0.85
N GLU A 192 -11.63 20.99 -2.09
CA GLU A 192 -12.56 21.55 -3.07
C GLU A 192 -13.55 20.51 -3.58
N PHE A 193 -13.13 19.25 -3.69
CA PHE A 193 -13.99 18.13 -4.13
C PHE A 193 -14.88 17.59 -3.00
N TYR A 194 -14.43 17.73 -1.74
CA TYR A 194 -15.10 17.14 -0.57
C TYR A 194 -15.21 18.15 0.58
N PRO A 195 -15.94 19.26 0.41
CA PRO A 195 -16.08 20.28 1.44
C PRO A 195 -16.69 19.71 2.72
N GLY A 196 -16.01 19.94 3.85
CA GLY A 196 -16.44 19.46 5.18
C GLY A 196 -16.29 17.96 5.44
N ARG A 197 -15.80 17.18 4.47
CA ARG A 197 -15.59 15.72 4.59
C ARG A 197 -14.12 15.31 4.48
N TYR A 198 -13.27 16.16 3.93
CA TYR A 198 -11.84 15.91 3.76
C TYR A 198 -11.04 16.52 4.91
N TYR A 199 -10.17 15.71 5.50
CA TYR A 199 -9.30 16.09 6.61
C TYR A 199 -7.84 16.01 6.15
N GLU A 200 -7.24 17.16 5.83
CA GLU A 200 -5.93 17.28 5.18
C GLU A 200 -4.77 16.61 5.95
N LYS A 201 -4.86 16.62 7.29
CA LYS A 201 -3.85 15.95 8.13
C LYS A 201 -3.87 14.43 8.00
N GLU A 202 -5.02 13.85 7.73
CA GLU A 202 -5.26 12.41 7.81
C GLU A 202 -5.46 11.78 6.44
N MET A 203 -5.76 12.59 5.43
CA MET A 203 -6.18 12.15 4.11
C MET A 203 -5.30 12.72 3.00
N VAL A 204 -5.26 12.04 1.88
CA VAL A 204 -4.70 12.48 0.61
C VAL A 204 -5.58 12.00 -0.53
N CYS A 205 -5.68 12.78 -1.60
CA CYS A 205 -6.40 12.37 -2.80
C CYS A 205 -5.46 12.04 -3.95
N ALA A 206 -5.90 11.12 -4.77
CA ALA A 206 -5.26 10.81 -6.03
C ALA A 206 -6.29 10.35 -7.06
N GLY A 207 -5.99 10.60 -8.33
CA GLY A 207 -6.84 10.22 -9.45
C GLY A 207 -6.23 10.65 -10.78
N THR A 208 -6.98 10.46 -11.86
CA THR A 208 -6.66 11.00 -13.20
C THR A 208 -7.63 12.14 -13.52
N GLU A 209 -7.18 13.14 -14.30
CA GLU A 209 -8.00 14.30 -14.66
C GLU A 209 -9.32 13.92 -15.34
N ASP A 210 -9.31 12.85 -16.13
CA ASP A 210 -10.48 12.33 -16.85
C ASP A 210 -11.27 11.29 -16.03
N GLY A 211 -10.82 10.99 -14.78
CA GLY A 211 -11.39 9.93 -13.96
C GLY A 211 -11.24 8.53 -14.57
N SER A 212 -10.38 8.32 -15.57
CA SER A 212 -10.23 7.02 -16.25
C SER A 212 -9.67 5.94 -15.33
N ILE A 213 -8.84 6.32 -14.35
CA ILE A 213 -8.27 5.42 -13.35
C ILE A 213 -8.59 5.94 -11.96
N ASP A 214 -9.16 5.06 -11.14
CA ASP A 214 -9.52 5.34 -9.77
C ASP A 214 -9.58 4.03 -8.97
N ALA A 215 -9.45 4.13 -7.64
CA ALA A 215 -9.76 3.04 -6.73
C ALA A 215 -11.27 2.86 -6.60
N CYS A 216 -11.74 1.62 -6.54
CA CYS A 216 -13.17 1.32 -6.46
C CYS A 216 -13.48 0.30 -5.37
N LYS A 217 -14.76 -0.06 -5.24
CA LYS A 217 -15.24 -1.06 -4.26
C LYS A 217 -14.46 -2.36 -4.38
N GLY A 218 -13.78 -2.74 -3.31
CA GLY A 218 -12.89 -3.90 -3.26
C GLY A 218 -11.40 -3.56 -3.29
N ASP A 219 -11.01 -2.32 -3.61
CA ASP A 219 -9.62 -1.87 -3.45
C ASP A 219 -9.32 -1.35 -2.03
N SER A 220 -10.35 -1.16 -1.20
CA SER A 220 -10.25 -0.73 0.21
C SER A 220 -9.10 -1.44 0.94
N GLY A 221 -8.31 -0.70 1.72
CA GLY A 221 -7.17 -1.23 2.46
C GLY A 221 -5.94 -1.54 1.60
N GLY A 222 -6.06 -1.45 0.27
CA GLY A 222 -4.97 -1.61 -0.68
C GLY A 222 -4.07 -0.37 -0.79
N PRO A 223 -2.97 -0.49 -1.56
CA PRO A 223 -1.94 0.52 -1.62
C PRO A 223 -2.20 1.64 -2.65
N LEU A 224 -1.91 2.88 -2.25
CA LEU A 224 -1.44 3.95 -3.11
C LEU A 224 0.06 4.07 -2.86
N VAL A 225 0.90 3.74 -3.84
CA VAL A 225 2.35 3.78 -3.72
C VAL A 225 2.96 4.82 -4.64
N CYS A 226 3.98 5.53 -4.13
CA CYS A 226 4.75 6.50 -4.89
C CYS A 226 6.23 6.11 -4.88
N GLN A 227 6.96 6.43 -5.95
CA GLN A 227 8.39 6.13 -6.06
C GLN A 227 9.21 7.41 -5.99
N ASP A 228 10.31 7.35 -5.26
CA ASP A 228 11.30 8.42 -5.26
C ASP A 228 12.21 8.37 -6.50
N ALA A 229 13.15 9.31 -6.59
CA ALA A 229 14.11 9.40 -7.70
C ALA A 229 15.03 8.16 -7.82
N ASN A 230 15.14 7.35 -6.78
CA ASN A 230 15.93 6.11 -6.76
C ASN A 230 15.08 4.87 -7.05
N ASN A 231 13.81 5.04 -7.46
CA ASN A 231 12.81 3.99 -7.66
C ASN A 231 12.47 3.20 -6.37
N VAL A 232 12.67 3.78 -5.21
CA VAL A 232 12.23 3.21 -3.94
C VAL A 232 10.74 3.49 -3.76
N THR A 233 9.97 2.45 -3.48
CA THR A 233 8.52 2.51 -3.38
C THR A 233 8.08 2.72 -1.94
N TYR A 234 7.32 3.78 -1.70
CA TYR A 234 6.72 4.15 -0.41
C TYR A 234 5.20 4.00 -0.45
N ILE A 235 4.63 3.55 0.66
CA ILE A 235 3.17 3.52 0.88
C ILE A 235 2.72 4.94 1.18
N TRP A 236 2.25 5.68 0.18
CA TRP A 236 1.79 7.05 0.38
C TRP A 236 0.39 7.13 0.94
N GLY A 237 -0.48 6.19 0.50
CA GLY A 237 -1.85 6.12 0.98
C GLY A 237 -2.37 4.70 1.10
N ILE A 238 -3.45 4.55 1.88
CA ILE A 238 -4.27 3.35 1.99
C ILE A 238 -5.64 3.69 1.41
N VAL A 239 -6.14 2.91 0.47
CA VAL A 239 -7.48 3.12 -0.11
C VAL A 239 -8.53 3.14 1.00
N SER A 240 -9.23 4.27 1.16
CA SER A 240 -10.18 4.50 2.25
C SER A 240 -11.61 4.66 1.74
N TRP A 241 -11.91 5.75 1.04
CA TRP A 241 -13.26 6.04 0.56
C TRP A 241 -13.25 6.90 -0.71
N GLY A 242 -14.40 7.09 -1.32
CA GLY A 242 -14.62 7.94 -2.48
C GLY A 242 -16.07 7.86 -2.93
N ASP A 243 -16.53 8.88 -3.65
CA ASP A 243 -17.88 8.96 -4.20
C ASP A 243 -17.81 8.66 -5.72
N ASN A 244 -18.57 7.65 -6.19
CA ASN A 244 -18.70 7.34 -7.62
C ASN A 244 -17.37 7.07 -8.35
N CYS A 245 -16.81 5.87 -8.17
CA CYS A 245 -15.55 5.45 -8.78
C CYS A 245 -15.37 5.94 -10.23
N GLY A 246 -14.19 6.49 -10.52
CA GLY A 246 -13.84 6.96 -11.86
C GLY A 246 -14.57 8.22 -12.31
N ASN A 247 -14.98 9.06 -11.37
CA ASN A 247 -15.56 10.36 -11.66
C ASN A 247 -14.50 11.45 -11.47
N PRO A 248 -14.19 12.26 -12.51
CA PRO A 248 -13.16 13.29 -12.39
C PRO A 248 -13.45 14.34 -11.30
N ASN A 249 -14.72 14.53 -10.94
CA ASN A 249 -15.12 15.46 -9.87
C ASN A 249 -15.05 14.85 -8.46
N PHE A 250 -14.73 13.55 -8.34
CA PHE A 250 -14.68 12.85 -7.06
C PHE A 250 -13.49 11.90 -7.05
N PRO A 251 -12.24 12.41 -6.90
CA PRO A 251 -11.04 11.59 -6.85
C PRO A 251 -11.05 10.69 -5.62
N GLY A 252 -10.36 9.55 -5.71
CA GLY A 252 -10.22 8.62 -4.59
C GLY A 252 -9.57 9.28 -3.38
N VAL A 253 -10.04 8.96 -2.19
CA VAL A 253 -9.50 9.43 -0.90
C VAL A 253 -8.81 8.28 -0.18
N TYR A 254 -7.61 8.57 0.28
CA TYR A 254 -6.68 7.62 0.90
C TYR A 254 -6.25 8.12 2.27
N THR A 255 -6.02 7.22 3.22
CA THR A 255 -5.37 7.56 4.49
C THR A 255 -3.93 7.94 4.25
N LYS A 256 -3.48 9.13 4.69
CA LYS A 256 -2.11 9.67 4.49
C LYS A 256 -1.12 9.01 5.43
N VAL A 257 -0.46 7.94 4.98
CA VAL A 257 0.35 7.04 5.83
C VAL A 257 1.50 7.75 6.53
N ALA A 258 2.12 8.77 5.91
CA ALA A 258 3.23 9.51 6.50
C ALA A 258 2.91 10.12 7.88
N ASN A 259 1.64 10.47 8.11
CA ASN A 259 1.21 11.07 9.38
C ASN A 259 1.04 10.03 10.51
N TYR A 260 1.10 8.75 10.16
CA TYR A 260 1.00 7.63 11.10
C TYR A 260 2.33 6.91 11.34
N PHE A 261 3.45 7.48 10.89
CA PHE A 261 4.77 6.85 11.04
C PHE A 261 5.09 6.48 12.48
N ASP A 262 4.88 7.40 13.44
CA ASP A 262 5.14 7.14 14.85
C ASP A 262 4.19 6.10 15.44
N TRP A 263 2.91 6.14 15.08
CA TRP A 263 1.93 5.15 15.50
C TRP A 263 2.29 3.75 14.96
N ILE A 264 2.63 3.63 13.69
CA ILE A 264 3.09 2.37 13.09
C ILE A 264 4.34 1.88 13.81
N SER A 265 5.36 2.74 13.96
CA SER A 265 6.64 2.40 14.59
C SER A 265 6.50 1.96 16.03
N HIS A 266 5.56 2.55 16.78
CA HIS A 266 5.25 2.18 18.15
C HIS A 266 4.73 0.73 18.24
N HIS A 267 3.82 0.36 17.34
CA HIS A 267 3.17 -0.96 17.41
C HIS A 267 4.00 -2.09 16.81
N VAL A 268 4.73 -1.83 15.71
CA VAL A 268 5.52 -2.87 15.02
C VAL A 268 6.95 -2.98 15.55
N GLY A 269 7.37 -1.99 16.33
CA GLY A 269 8.76 -1.85 16.82
C GLY A 269 9.59 -0.96 15.88
N ARG A 270 10.19 0.08 16.43
CA ARG A 270 11.00 1.07 15.67
C ARG A 270 12.16 0.42 14.94
N SER A 271 12.76 -0.62 15.51
CA SER A 271 13.85 -1.38 14.88
C SER A 271 13.43 -2.08 13.60
N LEU A 272 12.18 -2.56 13.51
CA LEU A 272 11.66 -3.18 12.30
C LEU A 272 11.56 -2.14 11.17
N ILE A 273 10.93 -1.00 11.45
CA ILE A 273 10.76 0.06 10.44
C ILE A 273 12.11 0.62 10.00
N SER A 274 13.04 0.90 10.93
CA SER A 274 14.37 1.38 10.59
C SER A 274 15.19 0.34 9.82
N GLN A 275 15.02 -0.96 10.09
CA GLN A 275 15.68 -2.03 9.34
C GLN A 275 15.29 -2.02 7.86
N TYR A 276 14.04 -1.65 7.55
CA TYR A 276 13.54 -1.65 6.18
C TYR A 276 13.63 -0.28 5.49
N ASN A 277 13.60 0.82 6.25
CA ASN A 277 13.54 2.19 5.71
C ASN A 277 14.87 2.96 5.70
N VAL A 278 15.97 2.35 6.13
CA VAL A 278 17.29 3.01 6.18
C VAL A 278 18.14 2.69 4.97
#